data_1ce93ad8fa718f9d9fb4ab3ddafc97c0
#
_entry.id   1ce93ad8fa718f9d9fb4ab3ddafc97c0
#
_cell.length_a   1.000
_cell.length_b   1.000
_cell.length_c   1.000
_cell.angle_alpha   90.00
_cell.angle_beta   90.00
_cell.angle_gamma   90.00
#
_symmetry.space_group_name_H-M   'P 1'
#
loop_
_entity.id
_entity.type
_entity.pdbx_description
1 polymer ?
#
loop_
_entity_poly.entity_id
_entity_poly.type
_entity_poly.pdbx_seq_one_letter_code
_entity_poly.pdbx_strand_id
1 'polypeptide(L)'
;MFRKTKAFLSLITAAVMLTSCSLGGGSSSSSSESSLSDDSSTTTTRATVTLPQDNTSVSDSSSQPDEQTHEDITPLMWKVTSSDGHEMTLIGTMHALSDDCYPLPDRITERYNAAEVVACEMDLYAFSKDLTTQLNLTNQALYSDSGETIAQHLSAETVDGLTAFLEKADGAGTMDKYKKYKPWMLLTVCETYVVRALGLDPYKGLDITLSTQAHEDGKEVYEVEGADFQFDMLMNFSDELYDLLLGGYNGDSYEAVVENNREMYAAWKSGDIETVTQLVTGEFDAESKGFENDEQKKLFEKYAKEMFYDRNTGMADAAEKLLKEHNNTFFMVGLAHFLNEGGIIDLLQKKGYTVEQI
;
A
#
# COMPACT_ATOMS: atom_id res chain seq x y z
N MET A 1 -34.98 -0.80 -4.52
CA MET A 1 -34.30 0.28 -3.80
C MET A 1 -32.83 -0.07 -3.88
N PHE A 2 -32.09 0.56 -4.80
CA PHE A 2 -30.69 0.20 -5.02
C PHE A 2 -29.90 0.61 -3.78
N ARG A 3 -29.37 -0.37 -3.01
CA ARG A 3 -28.33 -0.13 -2.01
C ARG A 3 -27.15 0.51 -2.79
N LYS A 4 -26.82 1.75 -2.45
CA LYS A 4 -25.60 2.38 -2.99
C LYS A 4 -24.44 1.50 -2.55
N THR A 5 -23.79 0.86 -3.48
CA THR A 5 -22.63 0.02 -3.25
C THR A 5 -21.56 0.90 -2.62
N LYS A 6 -21.17 0.58 -1.39
CA LYS A 6 -20.09 1.28 -0.69
C LYS A 6 -18.78 0.75 -1.26
N ALA A 7 -18.21 1.45 -2.23
CA ALA A 7 -16.87 1.12 -2.70
C ALA A 7 -15.88 1.82 -1.77
N PHE A 8 -14.99 1.05 -1.16
CA PHE A 8 -13.88 1.59 -0.40
C PHE A 8 -12.74 1.92 -1.35
N LEU A 9 -12.10 3.05 -1.11
CA LEU A 9 -10.85 3.40 -1.78
C LEU A 9 -9.76 2.55 -1.13
N SER A 10 -9.00 1.83 -1.95
CA SER A 10 -7.84 1.09 -1.47
C SER A 10 -6.74 2.08 -1.08
N LEU A 11 -6.60 2.33 0.20
CA LEU A 11 -5.39 2.95 0.75
C LEU A 11 -4.35 1.85 0.86
N ILE A 12 -3.67 1.59 -0.25
CA ILE A 12 -2.69 0.54 -0.39
C ILE A 12 -1.62 0.73 0.67
N THR A 13 -1.63 -0.13 1.67
CA THR A 13 -0.63 -0.15 2.74
C THR A 13 0.58 -0.98 2.30
N ALA A 14 1.70 -0.81 2.98
CA ALA A 14 2.91 -1.63 2.80
C ALA A 14 2.65 -3.15 2.89
N ALA A 15 1.52 -3.56 3.44
CA ALA A 15 1.06 -4.95 3.49
C ALA A 15 0.88 -5.58 2.10
N VAL A 16 0.66 -4.80 1.02
CA VAL A 16 0.61 -5.30 -0.36
C VAL A 16 1.91 -6.03 -0.75
N MET A 17 3.05 -5.63 -0.20
CA MET A 17 4.32 -6.31 -0.48
C MET A 17 4.39 -7.73 0.09
N LEU A 18 3.70 -8.02 1.20
CA LEU A 18 3.65 -9.38 1.76
C LEU A 18 2.88 -10.36 0.88
N THR A 19 1.80 -9.90 0.23
CA THR A 19 0.98 -10.75 -0.64
C THR A 19 1.63 -11.03 -1.99
N SER A 20 2.42 -10.09 -2.51
CA SER A 20 3.14 -10.27 -3.78
C SER A 20 4.14 -11.43 -3.72
N CYS A 21 4.77 -11.68 -2.57
CA CYS A 21 5.65 -12.83 -2.36
C CYS A 21 4.87 -14.18 -2.31
N SER A 22 3.60 -14.17 -1.88
CA SER A 22 2.78 -15.39 -1.75
C SER A 22 2.09 -15.80 -3.06
N LEU A 23 1.79 -14.85 -3.95
CA LEU A 23 1.08 -15.09 -5.21
C LEU A 23 1.98 -15.66 -6.33
N GLY A 24 3.32 -15.57 -6.18
CA GLY A 24 4.29 -16.08 -7.17
C GLY A 24 4.61 -17.58 -7.11
N GLY A 25 4.05 -18.34 -6.16
CA GLY A 25 4.39 -19.73 -5.87
C GLY A 25 3.35 -20.76 -6.30
N GLY A 26 3.00 -20.89 -7.59
CA GLY A 26 2.04 -21.92 -7.98
C GLY A 26 1.91 -22.17 -9.47
N SER A 27 2.83 -22.90 -10.08
CA SER A 27 2.53 -23.95 -11.06
C SER A 27 3.80 -24.58 -11.67
N SER A 28 4.07 -25.82 -11.30
CA SER A 28 4.46 -26.86 -12.26
C SER A 28 4.48 -28.22 -11.58
N SER A 29 3.43 -28.99 -11.82
CA SER A 29 3.42 -30.45 -11.63
C SER A 29 4.00 -31.09 -12.89
N SER A 30 5.06 -31.83 -12.78
CA SER A 30 5.31 -32.98 -13.69
C SER A 30 5.99 -34.09 -12.92
N SER A 31 5.25 -35.18 -12.83
CA SER A 31 5.64 -36.47 -12.32
C SER A 31 6.73 -37.11 -13.18
N SER A 32 7.74 -37.69 -12.53
CA SER A 32 8.38 -38.93 -13.02
C SER A 32 9.06 -39.66 -11.85
N GLU A 33 8.56 -40.86 -11.58
CA GLU A 33 9.15 -41.82 -10.66
C GLU A 33 10.49 -42.35 -11.19
N SER A 34 11.48 -42.53 -10.32
CA SER A 34 12.28 -43.76 -10.32
C SER A 34 13.23 -43.85 -9.10
N SER A 35 13.01 -44.89 -8.31
CA SER A 35 13.92 -45.81 -7.59
C SER A 35 15.12 -45.31 -6.78
N LEU A 36 14.98 -45.53 -5.47
CA LEU A 36 15.88 -46.03 -4.39
C LEU A 36 17.38 -46.13 -4.64
N SER A 37 18.16 -45.49 -3.77
CA SER A 37 19.22 -46.18 -3.00
C SER A 37 19.66 -45.28 -1.82
N ASP A 38 19.78 -45.89 -0.63
CA ASP A 38 20.33 -45.37 0.62
C ASP A 38 21.76 -44.87 0.46
N ASP A 39 22.07 -43.69 1.04
CA ASP A 39 23.25 -43.56 1.90
C ASP A 39 23.15 -42.31 2.80
N SER A 40 23.50 -42.52 4.06
CA SER A 40 23.44 -41.54 5.15
C SER A 40 24.62 -40.62 5.14
N SER A 41 24.41 -39.27 4.99
CA SER A 41 25.27 -38.26 5.60
C SER A 41 24.54 -36.95 5.78
N THR A 42 24.47 -36.49 7.02
CA THR A 42 23.91 -35.23 7.46
C THR A 42 24.68 -34.05 6.85
N THR A 43 24.06 -33.36 5.91
CA THR A 43 24.58 -32.07 5.43
C THR A 43 23.45 -31.07 5.44
N THR A 44 23.58 -30.06 6.28
CA THR A 44 22.69 -28.90 6.37
C THR A 44 22.60 -28.19 5.02
N THR A 45 21.53 -28.38 4.30
CA THR A 45 21.33 -27.72 3.01
C THR A 45 20.68 -26.35 3.23
N ARG A 46 21.50 -25.31 3.07
CA ARG A 46 21.08 -23.92 2.97
C ARG A 46 20.23 -23.78 1.70
N ALA A 47 18.95 -23.54 1.86
CA ALA A 47 18.07 -23.24 0.73
C ALA A 47 18.43 -21.87 0.16
N THR A 48 19.07 -21.86 -1.00
CA THR A 48 19.30 -20.65 -1.79
C THR A 48 18.05 -20.47 -2.66
N VAL A 49 17.25 -19.45 -2.39
CA VAL A 49 16.17 -19.04 -3.27
C VAL A 49 16.78 -18.36 -4.48
N THR A 50 16.79 -19.07 -5.61
CA THR A 50 17.22 -18.52 -6.89
C THR A 50 15.99 -17.95 -7.57
N LEU A 51 16.00 -16.65 -7.85
CA LEU A 51 14.99 -15.99 -8.69
C LEU A 51 15.00 -16.64 -10.09
N PRO A 52 13.83 -16.87 -10.72
CA PRO A 52 13.79 -17.36 -12.08
C PRO A 52 14.35 -16.32 -13.04
N GLN A 53 15.47 -16.62 -13.69
CA GLN A 53 15.89 -15.90 -14.89
C GLN A 53 15.11 -16.49 -16.07
N ASP A 54 14.32 -15.66 -16.72
CA ASP A 54 13.66 -15.97 -17.96
C ASP A 54 14.71 -16.13 -19.08
N ASN A 55 14.96 -17.40 -19.46
CA ASN A 55 15.71 -17.73 -20.68
C ASN A 55 14.70 -17.91 -21.82
N THR A 56 14.19 -16.85 -22.39
CA THR A 56 13.54 -16.91 -23.69
C THR A 56 14.60 -16.67 -24.76
N SER A 57 14.84 -17.71 -25.56
CA SER A 57 15.64 -17.66 -26.77
C SER A 57 15.04 -16.66 -27.75
N VAL A 58 15.76 -15.57 -28.01
CA VAL A 58 15.43 -14.55 -28.99
C VAL A 58 15.47 -15.14 -30.38
N SER A 59 14.34 -15.24 -31.04
CA SER A 59 14.26 -15.32 -32.50
C SER A 59 14.32 -13.89 -33.04
N ASP A 60 15.37 -13.62 -33.81
CA ASP A 60 15.65 -12.37 -34.49
C ASP A 60 14.48 -11.98 -35.41
N SER A 61 13.64 -11.04 -34.97
CA SER A 61 12.76 -10.28 -35.85
C SER A 61 12.95 -8.81 -35.47
N SER A 62 13.51 -8.06 -36.41
CA SER A 62 13.72 -6.62 -36.33
C SER A 62 12.38 -5.89 -36.21
N SER A 63 11.85 -5.77 -35.01
CA SER A 63 10.85 -4.78 -34.64
C SER A 63 11.58 -3.65 -33.91
N GLN A 64 11.39 -2.41 -34.39
CA GLN A 64 11.80 -1.20 -33.68
C GLN A 64 11.30 -1.29 -32.23
N PRO A 65 12.06 -0.76 -31.25
CA PRO A 65 11.55 -0.62 -29.91
C PRO A 65 10.27 0.22 -30.01
N ASP A 66 9.16 -0.28 -29.46
CA ASP A 66 8.02 0.56 -29.15
C ASP A 66 8.54 1.71 -28.32
N GLU A 67 8.41 2.94 -28.81
CA GLU A 67 8.62 4.15 -28.02
C GLU A 67 7.63 4.05 -26.85
N GLN A 68 8.14 3.66 -25.68
CA GLN A 68 7.34 3.75 -24.43
C GLN A 68 6.94 5.22 -24.33
N THR A 69 5.67 5.48 -24.47
CA THR A 69 5.12 6.81 -24.24
C THR A 69 5.26 7.12 -22.76
N HIS A 70 6.30 7.89 -22.43
CA HIS A 70 6.48 8.45 -21.11
C HIS A 70 5.42 9.54 -20.90
N GLU A 71 4.64 9.42 -19.84
CA GLU A 71 3.74 10.47 -19.41
C GLU A 71 4.39 11.24 -18.24
N ASP A 72 4.51 12.56 -18.41
CA ASP A 72 4.95 13.42 -17.32
C ASP A 72 3.91 13.41 -16.20
N ILE A 73 4.24 12.75 -15.08
CA ILE A 73 3.41 12.78 -13.90
C ILE A 73 3.63 14.08 -13.10
N THR A 74 2.57 14.59 -12.50
CA THR A 74 2.62 15.82 -11.69
C THR A 74 2.04 15.59 -10.29
N PRO A 75 2.53 14.62 -9.52
CA PRO A 75 1.99 14.35 -8.19
C PRO A 75 2.05 15.59 -7.32
N LEU A 76 1.11 15.68 -6.39
CA LEU A 76 0.99 16.81 -5.48
C LEU A 76 2.22 16.92 -4.57
N MET A 77 2.83 18.09 -4.58
CA MET A 77 3.98 18.45 -3.76
C MET A 77 3.78 19.80 -3.11
N TRP A 78 4.37 19.98 -1.92
CA TRP A 78 4.36 21.24 -1.20
C TRP A 78 5.75 21.55 -0.67
N LYS A 79 6.01 22.83 -0.55
CA LYS A 79 7.18 23.35 0.14
C LYS A 79 6.74 23.91 1.50
N VAL A 80 7.40 23.46 2.55
CA VAL A 80 7.27 24.03 3.90
C VAL A 80 8.50 24.87 4.20
N THR A 81 8.29 26.07 4.74
CA THR A 81 9.39 26.96 5.12
C THR A 81 9.21 27.35 6.59
N SER A 82 10.29 27.20 7.36
CA SER A 82 10.37 27.67 8.74
C SER A 82 10.75 29.16 8.82
N SER A 83 10.55 29.77 9.98
CA SER A 83 10.90 31.19 10.21
C SER A 83 12.40 31.51 10.12
N ASP A 84 13.24 30.52 10.31
CA ASP A 84 14.71 30.57 10.23
C ASP A 84 15.27 30.14 8.87
N GLY A 85 14.37 29.82 7.92
CA GLY A 85 14.70 29.59 6.52
C GLY A 85 15.02 28.15 6.16
N HIS A 86 14.79 27.18 7.05
CA HIS A 86 14.86 25.78 6.67
C HIS A 86 13.70 25.40 5.75
N GLU A 87 13.94 24.52 4.81
CA GLU A 87 12.95 24.08 3.83
C GLU A 87 12.71 22.57 3.92
N MET A 88 11.49 22.17 3.60
CA MET A 88 11.09 20.79 3.44
C MET A 88 10.22 20.65 2.20
N THR A 89 10.48 19.63 1.41
CA THR A 89 9.56 19.21 0.34
C THR A 89 8.68 18.09 0.87
N LEU A 90 7.38 18.28 0.82
CA LEU A 90 6.38 17.25 1.06
C LEU A 90 5.93 16.68 -0.28
N ILE A 91 5.79 15.36 -0.39
CA ILE A 91 5.25 14.69 -1.57
C ILE A 91 4.27 13.60 -1.17
N GLY A 92 3.08 13.62 -1.79
CA GLY A 92 2.09 12.58 -1.62
C GLY A 92 2.40 11.35 -2.46
N THR A 93 2.67 10.20 -1.80
CA THR A 93 2.99 8.96 -2.50
C THR A 93 1.77 8.13 -2.86
N MET A 94 1.96 7.26 -3.86
CA MET A 94 1.13 6.10 -4.16
C MET A 94 2.01 4.85 -4.10
N HIS A 95 1.52 3.81 -3.44
CA HIS A 95 2.29 2.59 -3.16
C HIS A 95 2.39 1.61 -4.34
N ALA A 96 1.74 1.90 -5.46
CA ALA A 96 1.85 1.12 -6.70
C ALA A 96 1.74 2.04 -7.91
N LEU A 97 2.65 1.91 -8.86
CA LEU A 97 2.69 2.72 -10.07
C LEU A 97 2.82 1.82 -11.30
N SER A 98 2.53 2.40 -12.48
CA SER A 98 2.81 1.79 -13.78
C SER A 98 4.17 2.24 -14.35
N ASP A 99 4.67 1.51 -15.35
CA ASP A 99 5.97 1.77 -15.99
C ASP A 99 6.07 3.16 -16.62
N ASP A 100 4.95 3.68 -17.12
CA ASP A 100 4.87 4.99 -17.78
C ASP A 100 5.09 6.19 -16.84
N CYS A 101 5.13 5.96 -15.52
CA CYS A 101 5.52 6.98 -14.54
C CYS A 101 7.04 7.20 -14.49
N TYR A 102 7.83 6.38 -15.14
CA TYR A 102 9.29 6.40 -15.08
C TYR A 102 9.94 6.70 -16.43
N PRO A 103 11.07 7.45 -16.45
CA PRO A 103 11.76 8.01 -15.29
C PRO A 103 10.94 9.08 -14.57
N LEU A 104 11.18 9.26 -13.25
CA LEU A 104 10.52 10.33 -12.49
C LEU A 104 10.87 11.70 -13.06
N PRO A 105 9.91 12.65 -13.11
CA PRO A 105 10.14 14.00 -13.60
C PRO A 105 11.21 14.77 -12.80
N ASP A 106 11.89 15.70 -13.48
CA ASP A 106 12.94 16.55 -12.88
C ASP A 106 12.45 17.29 -11.63
N ARG A 107 11.18 17.73 -11.62
CA ARG A 107 10.58 18.42 -10.46
C ARG A 107 10.62 17.59 -9.17
N ILE A 108 10.62 16.26 -9.27
CA ILE A 108 10.72 15.34 -8.13
C ILE A 108 12.19 15.08 -7.83
N THR A 109 12.95 14.68 -8.87
CA THR A 109 14.34 14.23 -8.71
C THR A 109 15.28 15.36 -8.26
N GLU A 110 15.09 16.59 -8.72
CA GLU A 110 15.86 17.76 -8.26
C GLU A 110 15.67 18.02 -6.76
N ARG A 111 14.45 17.92 -6.26
CA ARG A 111 14.15 18.13 -4.84
C ARG A 111 14.64 16.99 -3.97
N TYR A 112 14.45 15.78 -4.43
CA TYR A 112 15.02 14.60 -3.79
C TYR A 112 16.56 14.71 -3.72
N ASN A 113 17.22 15.08 -4.82
CA ASN A 113 18.68 15.22 -4.87
C ASN A 113 19.20 16.31 -3.92
N ALA A 114 18.45 17.43 -3.77
CA ALA A 114 18.82 18.51 -2.88
C ALA A 114 18.65 18.18 -1.39
N ALA A 115 17.87 17.15 -1.05
CA ALA A 115 17.59 16.81 0.34
C ALA A 115 18.77 16.14 1.05
N GLU A 116 18.97 16.53 2.31
CA GLU A 116 19.92 15.92 3.25
C GLU A 116 19.34 14.60 3.83
N VAL A 117 18.04 14.61 4.11
CA VAL A 117 17.30 13.51 4.72
C VAL A 117 16.09 13.18 3.86
N VAL A 118 15.82 11.90 3.69
CA VAL A 118 14.58 11.37 3.10
C VAL A 118 13.75 10.74 4.22
N ALA A 119 12.59 11.32 4.49
CA ALA A 119 11.67 10.79 5.49
C ALA A 119 10.52 10.04 4.82
N CYS A 120 10.17 8.88 5.34
CA CYS A 120 9.10 8.01 4.83
C CYS A 120 8.27 7.41 5.98
N GLU A 121 7.06 6.94 5.70
CA GLU A 121 6.24 6.28 6.72
C GLU A 121 6.96 5.07 7.31
N MET A 122 7.46 4.22 6.43
CA MET A 122 8.21 3.02 6.72
C MET A 122 9.36 2.89 5.71
N ASP A 123 10.53 2.49 6.15
CA ASP A 123 11.65 2.19 5.26
C ASP A 123 11.40 0.87 4.51
N LEU A 124 10.71 0.97 3.37
CA LEU A 124 10.35 -0.17 2.55
C LEU A 124 11.54 -0.94 1.99
N TYR A 125 12.68 -0.24 1.74
CA TYR A 125 13.90 -0.92 1.34
C TYR A 125 14.44 -1.79 2.47
N ALA A 126 14.61 -1.25 3.68
CA ALA A 126 15.06 -2.00 4.83
C ALA A 126 14.10 -3.17 5.15
N PHE A 127 12.78 -2.91 5.15
CA PHE A 127 11.75 -3.93 5.31
C PHE A 127 11.87 -5.04 4.26
N SER A 128 12.13 -4.72 2.99
CA SER A 128 12.29 -5.70 1.90
C SER A 128 13.49 -6.65 2.12
N LYS A 129 14.45 -6.26 2.94
CA LYS A 129 15.64 -7.06 3.28
C LYS A 129 15.47 -7.83 4.59
N ASP A 130 14.51 -7.46 5.43
CA ASP A 130 14.25 -8.12 6.71
C ASP A 130 13.30 -9.33 6.54
N LEU A 131 13.88 -10.43 6.05
CA LEU A 131 13.16 -11.69 5.86
C LEU A 131 12.60 -12.26 7.17
N THR A 132 13.21 -11.92 8.31
CA THR A 132 12.74 -12.40 9.62
C THR A 132 11.42 -11.75 9.99
N THR A 133 11.34 -10.44 9.91
CA THR A 133 10.09 -9.70 10.15
C THR A 133 9.01 -10.11 9.16
N GLN A 134 9.31 -10.22 7.86
CA GLN A 134 8.36 -10.66 6.84
C GLN A 134 7.81 -12.08 7.12
N LEU A 135 8.68 -13.03 7.53
CA LEU A 135 8.24 -14.37 7.88
C LEU A 135 7.35 -14.38 9.13
N ASN A 136 7.69 -13.58 10.14
CA ASN A 136 6.89 -13.44 11.35
C ASN A 136 5.51 -12.88 11.04
N LEU A 137 5.43 -11.82 10.23
CA LEU A 137 4.16 -11.22 9.79
C LEU A 137 3.32 -12.21 8.97
N THR A 138 3.95 -12.96 8.06
CA THR A 138 3.27 -14.01 7.29
C THR A 138 2.67 -15.08 8.21
N ASN A 139 3.39 -15.49 9.25
CA ASN A 139 2.86 -16.44 10.23
C ASN A 139 1.73 -15.84 11.06
N GLN A 140 1.82 -14.57 11.42
CA GLN A 140 0.78 -13.86 12.17
C GLN A 140 -0.48 -13.59 11.33
N ALA A 141 -0.36 -13.55 10.01
CA ALA A 141 -1.46 -13.38 9.07
C ALA A 141 -2.37 -14.61 8.97
N LEU A 142 -1.94 -15.74 9.47
CA LEU A 142 -2.65 -17.02 9.39
C LEU A 142 -3.26 -17.40 10.74
N TYR A 143 -4.41 -18.08 10.70
CA TYR A 143 -4.90 -18.80 11.86
C TYR A 143 -4.01 -20.04 12.12
N SER A 144 -3.59 -20.19 13.37
CA SER A 144 -2.67 -21.27 13.77
C SER A 144 -3.38 -22.61 13.96
N ASP A 145 -4.67 -22.60 14.29
CA ASP A 145 -5.47 -23.80 14.44
C ASP A 145 -5.83 -24.40 13.08
N SER A 146 -5.66 -25.70 12.92
CA SER A 146 -5.87 -26.39 11.65
C SER A 146 -7.31 -26.33 11.12
N GLY A 147 -8.28 -26.13 12.02
CA GLY A 147 -9.71 -26.02 11.72
C GLY A 147 -10.24 -24.58 11.61
N GLU A 148 -9.46 -23.60 11.99
CA GLU A 148 -9.88 -22.19 12.03
C GLU A 148 -9.77 -21.54 10.65
N THR A 149 -10.80 -20.78 10.31
CA THR A 149 -10.88 -20.04 9.04
C THR A 149 -11.58 -18.71 9.27
N ILE A 150 -11.52 -17.84 8.30
CA ILE A 150 -12.19 -16.53 8.32
C ILE A 150 -13.71 -16.62 8.60
N ALA A 151 -14.35 -17.75 8.27
CA ALA A 151 -15.79 -17.94 8.50
C ALA A 151 -16.20 -17.99 9.97
N GLN A 152 -15.27 -18.15 10.91
CA GLN A 152 -15.54 -18.04 12.34
C GLN A 152 -15.41 -16.58 12.86
N HIS A 153 -14.89 -15.66 12.07
CA HIS A 153 -14.54 -14.30 12.46
C HIS A 153 -15.38 -13.22 11.78
N LEU A 154 -15.87 -13.49 10.58
CA LEU A 154 -16.69 -12.56 9.82
C LEU A 154 -18.11 -13.13 9.64
N SER A 155 -19.06 -12.24 9.37
CA SER A 155 -20.43 -12.63 9.04
C SER A 155 -20.49 -13.46 7.75
N ALA A 156 -21.47 -14.34 7.63
CA ALA A 156 -21.66 -15.13 6.43
C ALA A 156 -21.86 -14.25 5.18
N GLU A 157 -22.55 -13.10 5.33
CA GLU A 157 -22.76 -12.13 4.24
C GLU A 157 -21.43 -11.58 3.74
N THR A 158 -20.51 -11.20 4.64
CA THR A 158 -19.18 -10.69 4.28
C THR A 158 -18.33 -11.77 3.63
N VAL A 159 -18.33 -13.00 4.16
CA VAL A 159 -17.57 -14.13 3.57
C VAL A 159 -18.08 -14.48 2.17
N ASP A 160 -19.39 -14.52 1.97
CA ASP A 160 -19.98 -14.76 0.64
C ASP A 160 -19.67 -13.61 -0.34
N GLY A 161 -19.73 -12.37 0.14
CA GLY A 161 -19.35 -11.18 -0.63
C GLY A 161 -17.88 -11.22 -1.08
N LEU A 162 -16.97 -11.46 -0.15
CA LEU A 162 -15.53 -11.60 -0.42
C LEU A 162 -15.24 -12.74 -1.41
N THR A 163 -15.94 -13.86 -1.25
CA THR A 163 -15.81 -14.98 -2.19
C THR A 163 -16.17 -14.53 -3.60
N ALA A 164 -17.31 -13.88 -3.77
CA ALA A 164 -17.75 -13.37 -5.07
C ALA A 164 -16.80 -12.30 -5.63
N PHE A 165 -16.25 -11.41 -4.78
CA PHE A 165 -15.28 -10.40 -5.18
C PHE A 165 -13.99 -11.04 -5.71
N LEU A 166 -13.41 -11.95 -4.95
CA LEU A 166 -12.15 -12.64 -5.30
C LEU A 166 -12.31 -13.56 -6.51
N GLU A 167 -13.44 -14.25 -6.64
CA GLU A 167 -13.73 -15.06 -7.82
C GLU A 167 -13.91 -14.22 -9.08
N LYS A 168 -14.43 -13.02 -8.96
CA LYS A 168 -14.53 -12.08 -10.08
C LYS A 168 -13.15 -11.55 -10.48
N ALA A 169 -12.25 -11.38 -9.52
CA ALA A 169 -10.88 -10.91 -9.73
C ALA A 169 -9.95 -11.97 -10.34
N ASP A 170 -10.05 -13.25 -9.95
CA ASP A 170 -9.07 -14.31 -10.28
C ASP A 170 -9.71 -15.69 -10.55
N GLY A 171 -11.03 -15.74 -10.70
CA GLY A 171 -11.77 -16.96 -11.05
C GLY A 171 -12.23 -17.81 -9.87
N ALA A 172 -13.01 -18.84 -10.19
CA ALA A 172 -13.63 -19.71 -9.20
C ALA A 172 -12.61 -20.41 -8.28
N GLY A 173 -12.94 -20.49 -7.00
CA GLY A 173 -12.11 -21.13 -5.97
C GLY A 173 -10.97 -20.24 -5.45
N THR A 174 -10.89 -18.98 -5.83
CA THR A 174 -9.85 -18.06 -5.34
C THR A 174 -9.89 -17.91 -3.82
N MET A 175 -11.09 -17.84 -3.22
CA MET A 175 -11.24 -17.72 -1.76
C MET A 175 -10.64 -18.92 -1.00
N ASP A 176 -10.59 -20.12 -1.59
CA ASP A 176 -9.98 -21.30 -0.96
C ASP A 176 -8.48 -21.11 -0.65
N LYS A 177 -7.79 -20.28 -1.41
CA LYS A 177 -6.38 -19.93 -1.19
C LYS A 177 -6.20 -19.10 0.08
N TYR A 178 -7.22 -18.31 0.46
CA TYR A 178 -7.12 -17.26 1.48
C TYR A 178 -7.99 -17.50 2.72
N LYS A 179 -8.81 -18.55 2.76
CA LYS A 179 -9.74 -18.82 3.86
C LYS A 179 -9.10 -18.95 5.25
N LYS A 180 -7.78 -19.20 5.32
CA LYS A 180 -7.01 -19.26 6.56
C LYS A 180 -6.34 -17.94 6.94
N TYR A 181 -6.46 -16.93 6.11
CA TYR A 181 -5.93 -15.61 6.44
C TYR A 181 -6.86 -14.88 7.42
N LYS A 182 -6.23 -14.13 8.34
CA LYS A 182 -6.92 -13.22 9.23
C LYS A 182 -7.51 -12.03 8.47
N PRO A 183 -8.51 -11.32 9.04
CA PRO A 183 -9.22 -10.25 8.35
C PRO A 183 -8.31 -9.16 7.78
N TRP A 184 -7.30 -8.69 8.54
CA TRP A 184 -6.38 -7.67 8.10
C TRP A 184 -5.61 -8.06 6.82
N MET A 185 -5.21 -9.33 6.72
CA MET A 185 -4.52 -9.82 5.53
C MET A 185 -5.49 -10.01 4.35
N LEU A 186 -6.76 -10.37 4.60
CA LEU A 186 -7.76 -10.45 3.53
C LEU A 186 -8.06 -9.08 2.93
N LEU A 187 -8.06 -8.01 3.73
CA LEU A 187 -8.17 -6.66 3.22
C LEU A 187 -7.02 -6.37 2.25
N THR A 188 -5.80 -6.67 2.66
CA THR A 188 -4.60 -6.53 1.81
C THR A 188 -4.67 -7.37 0.52
N VAL A 189 -5.23 -8.59 0.60
CA VAL A 189 -5.46 -9.44 -0.58
C VAL A 189 -6.43 -8.77 -1.55
N CYS A 190 -7.55 -8.23 -1.07
CA CYS A 190 -8.51 -7.51 -1.91
C CYS A 190 -7.85 -6.31 -2.61
N GLU A 191 -7.09 -5.51 -1.86
CA GLU A 191 -6.33 -4.37 -2.40
C GLU A 191 -5.31 -4.80 -3.46
N THR A 192 -4.60 -5.91 -3.23
CA THR A 192 -3.65 -6.47 -4.22
C THR A 192 -4.34 -6.82 -5.54
N TYR A 193 -5.54 -7.39 -5.48
CA TYR A 193 -6.30 -7.68 -6.70
C TYR A 193 -6.80 -6.42 -7.41
N VAL A 194 -7.14 -5.36 -6.67
CA VAL A 194 -7.48 -4.05 -7.25
C VAL A 194 -6.26 -3.44 -7.97
N VAL A 195 -5.11 -3.41 -7.32
CA VAL A 195 -3.84 -2.93 -7.90
C VAL A 195 -3.51 -3.69 -9.19
N ARG A 196 -3.63 -5.02 -9.16
CA ARG A 196 -3.43 -5.87 -10.34
C ARG A 196 -4.42 -5.58 -11.46
N ALA A 197 -5.71 -5.36 -11.15
CA ALA A 197 -6.74 -5.02 -12.13
C ALA A 197 -6.49 -3.65 -12.80
N LEU A 198 -5.77 -2.77 -12.12
CA LEU A 198 -5.31 -1.48 -12.66
C LEU A 198 -4.03 -1.59 -13.51
N GLY A 199 -3.36 -2.75 -13.51
CA GLY A 199 -2.07 -2.92 -14.17
C GLY A 199 -0.92 -2.21 -13.45
N LEU A 200 -1.07 -1.95 -12.15
CA LEU A 200 -0.06 -1.30 -11.33
C LEU A 200 0.85 -2.33 -10.65
N ASP A 201 2.07 -1.90 -10.36
CA ASP A 201 3.10 -2.71 -9.71
C ASP A 201 3.47 -2.11 -8.35
N PRO A 202 3.27 -2.82 -7.22
CA PRO A 202 3.64 -2.33 -5.91
C PRO A 202 5.15 -2.19 -5.72
N TYR A 203 5.98 -2.88 -6.50
CA TYR A 203 7.43 -2.70 -6.50
C TYR A 203 7.89 -1.42 -7.23
N LYS A 204 6.95 -0.71 -7.85
CA LYS A 204 7.15 0.57 -8.51
C LYS A 204 6.47 1.72 -7.80
N GLY A 205 5.93 1.51 -6.59
CA GLY A 205 5.43 2.60 -5.77
C GLY A 205 6.47 3.70 -5.60
N LEU A 206 6.01 4.95 -5.47
CA LEU A 206 6.92 6.09 -5.34
C LEU A 206 7.77 5.99 -4.07
N ASP A 207 7.17 5.52 -2.99
CA ASP A 207 7.80 5.32 -1.69
C ASP A 207 8.90 4.26 -1.71
N ILE A 208 8.65 3.06 -2.25
CA ILE A 208 9.68 2.02 -2.37
C ILE A 208 10.81 2.44 -3.33
N THR A 209 10.46 3.11 -4.42
CA THR A 209 11.44 3.57 -5.41
C THR A 209 12.40 4.60 -4.79
N LEU A 210 11.85 5.63 -4.13
CA LEU A 210 12.67 6.69 -3.53
C LEU A 210 13.37 6.23 -2.24
N SER A 211 12.77 5.32 -1.45
CA SER A 211 13.46 4.69 -0.32
C SER A 211 14.66 3.87 -0.80
N THR A 212 14.49 3.07 -1.86
CA THR A 212 15.58 2.30 -2.46
C THR A 212 16.69 3.23 -2.96
N GLN A 213 16.33 4.27 -3.70
CA GLN A 213 17.29 5.25 -4.22
C GLN A 213 18.04 5.96 -3.08
N ALA A 214 17.38 6.29 -1.96
CA ALA A 214 18.00 6.94 -0.81
C ALA A 214 19.10 6.08 -0.18
N HIS A 215 18.87 4.77 -0.06
CA HIS A 215 19.89 3.84 0.41
C HIS A 215 21.05 3.69 -0.59
N GLU A 216 20.76 3.63 -1.88
CA GLU A 216 21.79 3.56 -2.94
C GLU A 216 22.65 4.82 -2.99
N ASP A 217 22.06 5.99 -2.79
CA ASP A 217 22.76 7.28 -2.76
C ASP A 217 23.46 7.56 -1.41
N GLY A 218 23.23 6.70 -0.40
CA GLY A 218 23.81 6.86 0.94
C GLY A 218 23.23 8.06 1.70
N LYS A 219 22.00 8.47 1.39
CA LYS A 219 21.26 9.49 2.13
C LYS A 219 20.80 8.96 3.49
N GLU A 220 20.61 9.86 4.44
CA GLU A 220 19.92 9.54 5.69
C GLU A 220 18.45 9.24 5.41
N VAL A 221 17.97 8.08 5.86
CA VAL A 221 16.55 7.69 5.79
C VAL A 221 15.96 7.77 7.20
N TYR A 222 14.90 8.59 7.34
CA TYR A 222 14.16 8.74 8.59
C TYR A 222 12.81 8.04 8.50
N GLU A 223 12.62 7.05 9.33
CA GLU A 223 11.37 6.30 9.44
C GLU A 223 10.43 7.00 10.42
N VAL A 224 9.26 7.45 9.93
CA VAL A 224 8.30 8.24 10.72
C VAL A 224 7.49 7.36 11.66
N GLU A 225 7.09 6.18 11.19
CA GLU A 225 6.28 5.22 11.95
C GLU A 225 6.97 3.87 12.10
N GLY A 226 7.36 3.27 10.99
CA GLY A 226 7.98 1.96 10.93
C GLY A 226 7.01 0.79 10.79
N ALA A 227 7.57 -0.37 10.43
CA ALA A 227 6.82 -1.59 10.17
C ALA A 227 6.04 -2.08 11.40
N ASP A 228 6.69 -2.14 12.55
CA ASP A 228 6.07 -2.64 13.78
C ASP A 228 4.81 -1.83 14.13
N PHE A 229 4.87 -0.51 14.06
CA PHE A 229 3.72 0.35 14.33
C PHE A 229 2.56 0.09 13.38
N GLN A 230 2.83 0.08 12.06
CA GLN A 230 1.77 -0.09 11.05
C GLN A 230 1.12 -1.48 11.13
N PHE A 231 1.91 -2.53 11.23
CA PHE A 231 1.37 -3.89 11.32
C PHE A 231 0.68 -4.17 12.65
N ASP A 232 1.21 -3.68 13.78
CA ASP A 232 0.54 -3.80 15.09
C ASP A 232 -0.83 -3.11 15.05
N MET A 233 -0.94 -1.93 14.46
CA MET A 233 -2.21 -1.23 14.30
C MET A 233 -3.21 -2.07 13.50
N LEU A 234 -2.82 -2.60 12.33
CA LEU A 234 -3.69 -3.42 11.50
C LEU A 234 -4.11 -4.72 12.21
N MET A 235 -3.19 -5.39 12.91
CA MET A 235 -3.47 -6.64 13.61
C MET A 235 -4.37 -6.47 14.84
N ASN A 236 -4.46 -5.27 15.42
CA ASN A 236 -5.22 -4.99 16.63
C ASN A 236 -6.63 -4.47 16.38
N PHE A 237 -7.05 -4.24 15.14
CA PHE A 237 -8.45 -3.94 14.85
C PHE A 237 -9.33 -5.16 15.10
N SER A 238 -10.57 -4.90 15.54
CA SER A 238 -11.51 -5.99 15.89
C SER A 238 -12.12 -6.67 14.67
N ASP A 239 -12.57 -7.91 14.85
CA ASP A 239 -13.25 -8.66 13.80
C ASP A 239 -14.52 -7.94 13.31
N GLU A 240 -15.24 -7.24 14.20
CA GLU A 240 -16.43 -6.45 13.85
C GLU A 240 -16.07 -5.26 12.94
N LEU A 241 -14.91 -4.62 13.17
CA LEU A 241 -14.44 -3.57 12.28
C LEU A 241 -14.07 -4.16 10.91
N TYR A 242 -13.37 -5.26 10.90
CA TYR A 242 -13.03 -5.93 9.64
C TYR A 242 -14.25 -6.46 8.89
N ASP A 243 -15.27 -6.95 9.60
CA ASP A 243 -16.54 -7.35 8.98
C ASP A 243 -17.20 -6.15 8.28
N LEU A 244 -17.14 -4.97 8.91
CA LEU A 244 -17.65 -3.73 8.34
C LEU A 244 -16.85 -3.29 7.11
N LEU A 245 -15.51 -3.28 7.18
CA LEU A 245 -14.63 -2.84 6.10
C LEU A 245 -14.69 -3.80 4.90
N LEU A 246 -14.54 -5.10 5.17
CA LEU A 246 -14.54 -6.15 4.17
C LEU A 246 -15.93 -6.36 3.54
N GLY A 247 -17.01 -6.02 4.23
CA GLY A 247 -18.36 -6.02 3.66
C GLY A 247 -18.55 -5.09 2.47
N GLY A 248 -17.63 -4.13 2.26
CA GLY A 248 -17.57 -3.30 1.06
C GLY A 248 -17.08 -4.04 -0.19
N TYR A 249 -16.34 -5.12 -0.01
CA TYR A 249 -15.78 -5.95 -1.09
C TYR A 249 -16.74 -7.11 -1.40
N ASN A 250 -17.52 -6.98 -2.47
CA ASN A 250 -18.42 -8.04 -2.91
C ASN A 250 -18.49 -8.06 -4.45
N GLY A 251 -19.10 -9.12 -5.02
CA GLY A 251 -19.15 -9.30 -6.47
C GLY A 251 -19.78 -8.13 -7.23
N ASP A 252 -20.76 -7.46 -6.63
CA ASP A 252 -21.45 -6.32 -7.27
C ASP A 252 -20.63 -5.03 -7.14
N SER A 253 -19.77 -4.91 -6.13
CA SER A 253 -18.92 -3.72 -5.90
C SER A 253 -17.60 -3.76 -6.68
N TYR A 254 -17.19 -4.91 -7.21
CA TYR A 254 -15.87 -5.10 -7.81
C TYR A 254 -15.49 -4.00 -8.82
N GLU A 255 -16.32 -3.77 -9.84
CA GLU A 255 -16.04 -2.76 -10.86
C GLU A 255 -16.01 -1.35 -10.27
N ALA A 256 -16.89 -1.05 -9.31
CA ALA A 256 -16.92 0.26 -8.67
C ALA A 256 -15.66 0.50 -7.82
N VAL A 257 -15.18 -0.52 -7.10
CA VAL A 257 -13.92 -0.45 -6.33
C VAL A 257 -12.75 -0.22 -7.27
N VAL A 258 -12.64 -0.99 -8.35
CA VAL A 258 -11.56 -0.82 -9.34
C VAL A 258 -11.63 0.57 -9.98
N GLU A 259 -12.81 1.06 -10.35
CA GLU A 259 -12.95 2.37 -10.99
C GLU A 259 -12.63 3.54 -10.05
N ASN A 260 -13.06 3.49 -8.80
CA ASN A 260 -12.69 4.52 -7.82
C ASN A 260 -11.17 4.62 -7.62
N ASN A 261 -10.49 3.46 -7.58
CA ASN A 261 -9.03 3.43 -7.47
C ASN A 261 -8.35 3.91 -8.76
N ARG A 262 -8.95 3.66 -9.93
CA ARG A 262 -8.49 4.22 -11.21
C ARG A 262 -8.59 5.74 -11.23
N GLU A 263 -9.71 6.29 -10.75
CA GLU A 263 -9.92 7.73 -10.65
C GLU A 263 -8.91 8.37 -9.69
N MET A 264 -8.68 7.76 -8.52
CA MET A 264 -7.65 8.22 -7.57
C MET A 264 -6.26 8.20 -8.20
N TYR A 265 -5.89 7.12 -8.89
CA TYR A 265 -4.59 7.02 -9.55
C TYR A 265 -4.41 8.07 -10.65
N ALA A 266 -5.43 8.29 -11.47
CA ALA A 266 -5.40 9.31 -12.51
C ALA A 266 -5.29 10.73 -11.94
N ALA A 267 -6.04 11.02 -10.87
CA ALA A 267 -5.99 12.30 -10.18
C ALA A 267 -4.61 12.54 -9.52
N TRP A 268 -4.02 11.50 -8.93
CA TRP A 268 -2.65 11.56 -8.41
C TRP A 268 -1.62 11.85 -9.50
N LYS A 269 -1.68 11.13 -10.64
CA LYS A 269 -0.76 11.33 -11.79
C LYS A 269 -0.82 12.76 -12.31
N SER A 270 -2.01 13.33 -12.41
CA SER A 270 -2.22 14.67 -12.94
C SER A 270 -2.08 15.81 -11.94
N GLY A 271 -1.94 15.49 -10.64
CA GLY A 271 -1.92 16.50 -9.57
C GLY A 271 -3.28 17.19 -9.37
N ASP A 272 -4.38 16.52 -9.69
CA ASP A 272 -5.74 17.04 -9.50
C ASP A 272 -6.13 17.01 -8.01
N ILE A 273 -5.75 18.05 -7.28
CA ILE A 273 -6.00 18.18 -5.85
C ILE A 273 -7.49 18.18 -5.51
N GLU A 274 -8.35 18.69 -6.39
CA GLU A 274 -9.79 18.75 -6.13
C GLU A 274 -10.38 17.34 -6.12
N THR A 275 -10.13 16.55 -7.16
CA THR A 275 -10.60 15.16 -7.25
C THR A 275 -10.02 14.30 -6.13
N VAL A 276 -8.71 14.39 -5.86
CA VAL A 276 -8.09 13.63 -4.76
C VAL A 276 -8.72 13.99 -3.42
N THR A 277 -8.89 15.29 -3.13
CA THR A 277 -9.51 15.76 -1.88
C THR A 277 -10.94 15.24 -1.71
N GLN A 278 -11.74 15.23 -2.80
CA GLN A 278 -13.10 14.69 -2.77
C GLN A 278 -13.12 13.19 -2.48
N LEU A 279 -12.25 12.42 -3.13
CA LEU A 279 -12.16 10.97 -2.94
C LEU A 279 -11.72 10.63 -1.52
N VAL A 280 -10.66 11.28 -1.00
CA VAL A 280 -10.16 11.08 0.37
C VAL A 280 -11.22 11.49 1.39
N THR A 281 -11.91 12.63 1.20
CA THR A 281 -13.01 13.06 2.08
C THR A 281 -14.10 12.00 2.12
N GLY A 282 -14.54 11.53 0.95
CA GLY A 282 -15.57 10.49 0.84
C GLY A 282 -15.16 9.17 1.50
N GLU A 283 -13.87 8.85 1.53
CA GLU A 283 -13.37 7.63 2.18
C GLU A 283 -13.54 7.67 3.69
N PHE A 284 -13.23 8.78 4.35
CA PHE A 284 -13.25 8.92 5.81
C PHE A 284 -14.48 9.61 6.39
N ASP A 285 -15.41 10.07 5.55
CA ASP A 285 -16.66 10.67 5.99
C ASP A 285 -17.69 9.60 6.41
N ALA A 286 -17.82 9.38 7.71
CA ALA A 286 -18.77 8.43 8.27
C ALA A 286 -20.24 8.75 7.90
N GLU A 287 -20.59 10.04 7.68
CA GLU A 287 -21.95 10.43 7.29
C GLU A 287 -22.29 9.95 5.87
N SER A 288 -21.32 9.96 4.95
CA SER A 288 -21.50 9.52 3.56
C SER A 288 -21.62 8.01 3.42
N LYS A 289 -21.07 7.23 4.36
CA LYS A 289 -21.01 5.75 4.26
C LYS A 289 -22.38 5.06 4.45
N GLY A 290 -23.37 5.74 5.05
CA GLY A 290 -24.76 5.21 5.20
C GLY A 290 -24.79 3.92 6.00
N PHE A 291 -24.17 3.90 7.18
CA PHE A 291 -24.19 2.79 8.11
C PHE A 291 -25.62 2.39 8.54
N GLU A 292 -25.81 1.12 8.91
CA GLU A 292 -27.11 0.59 9.29
C GLU A 292 -27.56 1.08 10.68
N ASN A 293 -26.56 1.39 11.55
CA ASN A 293 -26.80 1.80 12.93
C ASN A 293 -25.65 2.66 13.48
N ASP A 294 -25.89 3.28 14.62
CA ASP A 294 -24.93 4.16 15.31
C ASP A 294 -23.68 3.42 15.80
N GLU A 295 -23.75 2.11 16.02
CA GLU A 295 -22.62 1.30 16.48
C GLU A 295 -21.60 1.11 15.36
N GLN A 296 -22.06 0.77 14.16
CA GLN A 296 -21.21 0.71 12.97
C GLN A 296 -20.57 2.06 12.66
N LYS A 297 -21.35 3.15 12.79
CA LYS A 297 -20.83 4.51 12.60
C LYS A 297 -19.70 4.82 13.58
N LYS A 298 -19.89 4.57 14.87
CA LYS A 298 -18.87 4.80 15.90
C LYS A 298 -17.62 3.94 15.69
N LEU A 299 -17.82 2.69 15.27
CA LEU A 299 -16.71 1.79 14.96
C LEU A 299 -15.86 2.33 13.81
N PHE A 300 -16.50 2.84 12.76
CA PHE A 300 -15.82 3.45 11.63
C PHE A 300 -15.16 4.80 12.01
N GLU A 301 -15.82 5.64 12.82
CA GLU A 301 -15.22 6.89 13.32
C GLU A 301 -13.93 6.61 14.14
N LYS A 302 -13.95 5.54 14.95
CA LYS A 302 -12.75 5.10 15.67
C LYS A 302 -11.65 4.67 14.70
N TYR A 303 -12.00 3.87 13.70
CA TYR A 303 -11.06 3.46 12.64
C TYR A 303 -10.46 4.68 11.92
N ALA A 304 -11.28 5.61 11.45
CA ALA A 304 -10.81 6.82 10.77
C ALA A 304 -9.88 7.64 11.67
N LYS A 305 -10.17 7.70 12.98
CA LYS A 305 -9.32 8.38 13.95
C LYS A 305 -7.95 7.70 14.07
N GLU A 306 -7.90 6.40 14.29
CA GLU A 306 -6.66 5.65 14.50
C GLU A 306 -5.85 5.51 13.21
N MET A 307 -6.52 5.23 12.09
CA MET A 307 -5.87 5.01 10.79
C MET A 307 -5.40 6.31 10.14
N PHE A 308 -5.96 7.44 10.51
CA PHE A 308 -5.74 8.70 9.81
C PHE A 308 -5.34 9.86 10.73
N TYR A 309 -6.25 10.33 11.59
CA TYR A 309 -6.03 11.57 12.33
C TYR A 309 -4.92 11.49 13.38
N ASP A 310 -4.83 10.37 14.11
CA ASP A 310 -3.76 10.17 15.10
C ASP A 310 -2.40 10.02 14.41
N ARG A 311 -2.34 9.32 13.28
CA ARG A 311 -1.13 9.19 12.45
C ARG A 311 -0.71 10.53 11.86
N ASN A 312 -1.63 11.30 11.30
CA ASN A 312 -1.34 12.63 10.77
C ASN A 312 -0.71 13.55 11.82
N THR A 313 -1.18 13.46 13.07
CA THR A 313 -0.58 14.21 14.19
C THR A 313 0.88 13.80 14.42
N GLY A 314 1.15 12.50 14.49
CA GLY A 314 2.52 11.99 14.64
C GLY A 314 3.42 12.36 13.46
N MET A 315 2.91 12.25 12.23
CA MET A 315 3.62 12.64 11.01
C MET A 315 3.94 14.14 10.97
N ALA A 316 2.98 15.01 11.36
CA ALA A 316 3.20 16.44 11.43
C ALA A 316 4.22 16.84 12.52
N ASP A 317 4.26 16.13 13.64
CA ASP A 317 5.26 16.32 14.70
C ASP A 317 6.66 15.88 14.23
N ALA A 318 6.75 14.75 13.50
CA ALA A 318 8.00 14.30 12.88
C ALA A 318 8.49 15.29 11.80
N ALA A 319 7.60 15.79 10.94
CA ALA A 319 7.92 16.82 9.95
C ALA A 319 8.43 18.09 10.62
N GLU A 320 7.78 18.56 11.68
CA GLU A 320 8.23 19.74 12.44
C GLU A 320 9.62 19.51 13.07
N LYS A 321 9.89 18.34 13.63
CA LYS A 321 11.19 17.98 14.19
C LYS A 321 12.27 18.03 13.11
N LEU A 322 12.05 17.36 11.99
CA LEU A 322 13.02 17.31 10.88
C LEU A 322 13.29 18.69 10.29
N LEU A 323 12.25 19.52 10.14
CA LEU A 323 12.38 20.90 9.66
C LEU A 323 13.23 21.79 10.59
N LYS A 324 13.29 21.48 11.90
CA LYS A 324 14.15 22.18 12.86
C LYS A 324 15.59 21.66 12.87
N GLU A 325 15.79 20.38 12.55
CA GLU A 325 17.08 19.70 12.64
C GLU A 325 17.89 19.76 11.33
N HIS A 326 17.24 19.88 10.17
CA HIS A 326 17.85 19.81 8.85
C HIS A 326 17.48 21.01 7.98
N ASN A 327 18.40 21.40 7.10
CA ASN A 327 18.16 22.55 6.20
C ASN A 327 17.24 22.17 5.03
N ASN A 328 17.26 20.91 4.60
CA ASN A 328 16.48 20.45 3.47
C ASN A 328 16.09 18.98 3.65
N THR A 329 14.81 18.72 3.84
CA THR A 329 14.23 17.38 4.01
C THR A 329 13.28 17.07 2.86
N PHE A 330 13.33 15.85 2.36
CA PHE A 330 12.33 15.30 1.44
C PHE A 330 11.43 14.34 2.22
N PHE A 331 10.19 14.77 2.48
CA PHE A 331 9.23 14.07 3.32
C PHE A 331 8.14 13.46 2.46
N MET A 332 8.10 12.13 2.40
CA MET A 332 7.19 11.36 1.57
C MET A 332 6.31 10.42 2.41
N VAL A 333 5.01 10.62 2.32
CA VAL A 333 4.00 9.75 2.92
C VAL A 333 2.81 9.64 1.97
N GLY A 334 1.90 8.70 2.21
CA GLY A 334 0.71 8.51 1.40
C GLY A 334 -0.07 9.82 1.21
N LEU A 335 -0.46 10.10 -0.03
CA LEU A 335 -1.08 11.38 -0.41
C LEU A 335 -2.24 11.79 0.49
N ALA A 336 -3.05 10.84 0.91
CA ALA A 336 -4.21 11.10 1.74
C ALA A 336 -3.87 11.78 3.08
N HIS A 337 -2.71 11.52 3.67
CA HIS A 337 -2.27 12.11 4.93
C HIS A 337 -2.04 13.62 4.88
N PHE A 338 -1.83 14.18 3.69
CA PHE A 338 -1.60 15.63 3.55
C PHE A 338 -2.86 16.46 3.53
N LEU A 339 -4.00 15.88 3.16
CA LEU A 339 -5.21 16.59 2.75
C LEU A 339 -6.22 16.78 3.89
N ASN A 340 -7.14 17.70 3.69
CA ASN A 340 -8.29 17.99 4.55
C ASN A 340 -7.92 18.61 5.91
N GLU A 341 -8.94 18.91 6.70
CA GLU A 341 -8.81 19.30 8.09
C GLU A 341 -8.22 18.14 8.91
N GLY A 342 -7.18 18.40 9.70
CA GLY A 342 -6.42 17.37 10.41
C GLY A 342 -5.41 16.62 9.56
N GLY A 343 -5.23 17.00 8.27
CA GLY A 343 -4.11 16.54 7.45
C GLY A 343 -2.80 17.24 7.81
N ILE A 344 -1.68 16.70 7.36
CA ILE A 344 -0.34 17.21 7.70
C ILE A 344 -0.18 18.69 7.33
N ILE A 345 -0.72 19.12 6.16
CA ILE A 345 -0.66 20.51 5.71
C ILE A 345 -1.38 21.44 6.69
N ASP A 346 -2.62 21.11 7.03
CA ASP A 346 -3.43 21.86 7.99
C ASP A 346 -2.75 21.94 9.37
N LEU A 347 -2.21 20.81 9.84
CA LEU A 347 -1.49 20.75 11.12
C LEU A 347 -0.22 21.60 11.13
N LEU A 348 0.59 21.59 10.07
CA LEU A 348 1.78 22.41 9.94
C LEU A 348 1.43 23.90 9.85
N GLN A 349 0.37 24.27 9.12
CA GLN A 349 -0.13 25.64 9.05
C GLN A 349 -0.64 26.13 10.42
N LYS A 350 -1.36 25.28 11.18
CA LYS A 350 -1.78 25.58 12.56
C LYS A 350 -0.60 25.76 13.53
N LYS A 351 0.53 25.11 13.26
CA LYS A 351 1.80 25.28 13.99
C LYS A 351 2.56 26.56 13.56
N GLY A 352 2.10 27.29 12.54
CA GLY A 352 2.66 28.56 12.08
C GLY A 352 3.68 28.45 10.93
N TYR A 353 3.82 27.30 10.32
CA TYR A 353 4.67 27.11 9.14
C TYR A 353 3.98 27.62 7.86
N THR A 354 4.77 28.15 6.93
CA THR A 354 4.28 28.47 5.58
C THR A 354 4.33 27.20 4.73
N VAL A 355 3.18 26.83 4.15
CA VAL A 355 3.06 25.66 3.25
C VAL A 355 2.52 26.14 1.92
N GLU A 356 3.29 25.94 0.86
CA GLU A 356 2.98 26.36 -0.51
C GLU A 356 2.95 25.14 -1.42
N GLN A 357 1.89 24.97 -2.20
CA GLN A 357 1.86 23.95 -3.27
C GLN A 357 2.82 24.37 -4.39
N ILE A 358 3.58 23.40 -4.91
CA ILE A 358 4.65 23.63 -5.89
C ILE A 358 4.54 22.68 -7.09
#